data_0f797964cec427dd164998a4419073fd
#
_entry.id   0f797964cec427dd164998a4419073fd
#
_cell.length_a   1.000
_cell.length_b   1.000
_cell.length_c   1.000
_cell.angle_alpha   90.00
_cell.angle_beta   90.00
_cell.angle_gamma   90.00
#
_symmetry.space_group_name_H-M   'P 1'
#
loop_
_entity.id
_entity.type
_entity.pdbx_description
1 polymer ?
#
loop_
_entity_poly.entity_id
_entity_poly.type
_entity_poly.pdbx_seq_one_letter_code
_entity_poly.pdbx_strand_id
1 'polypeptide(L)'
;MLKKLLISFVLTFATCIAVRGQYDPEYTHFWMMETSFNPAAAGNEDALNITGAYSMQMTGFRNAPKTMFASADMPFIVLKKRNGVGLLFQNDALGLFSHKKFSAQYAFHIEKFFGGRLSIGAQADLLAEEFDGTKADVETSNDPAIPTTKVTGSKVDMSAGLFYRRKSWYVGASMAHILSPTVMLGETSELKIDPVYYLTGGYNIKLRNPLITIHPEVLCMYDGSDFRANISGRVELHDDNKKLFAGATYSPQHSAAAFVGGLFHGITVSYSYEA
;
A
#
# COMPACT_ATOMS: atom_id res chain seq x y z
N MET A 1 5.69 48.79 -1.67
CA MET A 1 6.29 47.87 -0.69
C MET A 1 5.20 47.08 0.10
N LEU A 2 4.20 47.71 0.69
CA LEU A 2 3.17 47.06 1.53
C LEU A 2 2.40 45.93 0.81
N LYS A 3 1.99 46.14 -0.46
CA LYS A 3 1.31 45.08 -1.25
C LYS A 3 2.17 43.84 -1.49
N LYS A 4 3.46 43.98 -1.73
CA LYS A 4 4.36 42.84 -1.90
C LYS A 4 4.61 42.12 -0.58
N LEU A 5 4.69 42.82 0.53
CA LEU A 5 4.75 42.23 1.88
C LEU A 5 3.46 41.48 2.24
N LEU A 6 2.29 42.04 1.91
CA LEU A 6 0.99 41.39 2.16
C LEU A 6 0.85 40.11 1.31
N ILE A 7 1.25 40.17 0.04
CA ILE A 7 1.22 38.98 -0.86
C ILE A 7 2.19 37.91 -0.36
N SER A 8 3.41 38.30 0.06
CA SER A 8 4.37 37.36 0.64
C SER A 8 3.86 36.75 1.94
N PHE A 9 3.23 37.54 2.80
CA PHE A 9 2.64 37.06 4.07
C PHE A 9 1.46 36.11 3.82
N VAL A 10 0.58 36.43 2.87
CA VAL A 10 -0.54 35.54 2.47
C VAL A 10 -0.04 34.27 1.81
N LEU A 11 1.00 34.32 0.97
CA LEU A 11 1.64 33.12 0.42
C LEU A 11 2.28 32.26 1.50
N THR A 12 2.98 32.87 2.46
CA THR A 12 3.62 32.13 3.58
C THR A 12 2.57 31.53 4.51
N PHE A 13 1.43 32.20 4.72
CA PHE A 13 0.34 31.67 5.54
C PHE A 13 -0.49 30.59 4.82
N ALA A 14 -0.57 30.64 3.50
CA ALA A 14 -1.23 29.62 2.67
C ALA A 14 -0.42 28.30 2.60
N THR A 15 0.87 28.33 2.96
CA THR A 15 1.71 27.11 3.02
C THR A 15 1.72 26.43 4.40
N CYS A 16 1.06 27.00 5.41
CA CYS A 16 0.79 26.30 6.68
C CYS A 16 -0.42 25.36 6.55
N ILE A 17 -0.51 24.59 5.47
CA ILE A 17 -1.33 23.39 5.43
C ILE A 17 -0.66 22.41 6.38
N ALA A 18 -1.39 21.94 7.39
CA ALA A 18 -0.89 20.93 8.30
C ALA A 18 -0.44 19.73 7.47
N VAL A 19 0.89 19.54 7.35
CA VAL A 19 1.46 18.36 6.70
C VAL A 19 1.12 17.19 7.62
N ARG A 20 0.11 16.43 7.24
CA ARG A 20 -0.18 15.14 7.87
C ARG A 20 0.58 14.09 7.07
N GLY A 21 1.42 13.33 7.74
CA GLY A 21 2.08 12.19 7.14
C GLY A 21 1.05 11.09 6.89
N GLN A 22 1.11 10.46 5.73
CA GLN A 22 0.33 9.27 5.43
C GLN A 22 0.78 8.12 6.32
N TYR A 23 -0.19 7.32 6.83
CA TYR A 23 0.10 6.18 7.68
C TYR A 23 0.48 4.92 6.88
N ASP A 24 -0.27 4.61 5.82
CA ASP A 24 -0.02 3.42 5.01
C ASP A 24 1.09 3.66 3.97
N PRO A 25 2.05 2.74 3.83
CA PRO A 25 3.12 2.85 2.85
C PRO A 25 2.62 2.66 1.42
N GLU A 26 3.27 3.34 0.50
CA GLU A 26 3.06 3.19 -0.93
C GLU A 26 3.98 2.14 -1.55
N TYR A 27 3.49 1.48 -2.61
CA TYR A 27 4.24 0.48 -3.36
C TYR A 27 4.23 0.80 -4.85
N THR A 28 5.40 0.92 -5.46
CA THR A 28 5.55 1.10 -6.91
C THR A 28 4.89 -0.04 -7.70
N HIS A 29 4.93 -1.27 -7.15
CA HIS A 29 4.35 -2.47 -7.74
C HIS A 29 2.96 -2.79 -7.14
N PHE A 30 2.11 -1.80 -6.93
CA PHE A 30 0.80 -1.98 -6.27
C PHE A 30 -0.07 -3.05 -6.96
N TRP A 31 0.10 -3.25 -8.26
CA TRP A 31 -0.62 -4.26 -9.05
C TRP A 31 -0.20 -5.72 -8.73
N MET A 32 0.98 -5.94 -8.11
CA MET A 32 1.39 -7.24 -7.55
C MET A 32 0.94 -7.41 -6.11
N MET A 33 0.52 -6.35 -5.46
CA MET A 33 0.28 -6.27 -4.01
C MET A 33 -1.17 -5.86 -3.71
N GLU A 34 -2.13 -6.29 -4.54
CA GLU A 34 -3.56 -5.91 -4.41
C GLU A 34 -4.11 -6.21 -3.01
N THR A 35 -3.66 -7.28 -2.37
CA THR A 35 -4.07 -7.67 -1.00
C THR A 35 -3.56 -6.72 0.08
N SER A 36 -2.55 -5.88 -0.20
CA SER A 36 -2.03 -4.90 0.78
C SER A 36 -3.02 -3.80 1.12
N PHE A 37 -3.88 -3.43 0.16
CA PHE A 37 -4.84 -2.33 0.28
C PHE A 37 -6.30 -2.77 0.07
N ASN A 38 -6.57 -3.97 -0.47
CA ASN A 38 -7.93 -4.45 -0.70
C ASN A 38 -8.09 -5.93 -0.33
N PRO A 39 -8.75 -6.24 0.79
CA PRO A 39 -8.94 -7.63 1.22
C PRO A 39 -9.81 -8.47 0.27
N ALA A 40 -10.62 -7.85 -0.59
CA ALA A 40 -11.40 -8.56 -1.59
C ALA A 40 -10.55 -9.17 -2.72
N ALA A 41 -9.25 -8.82 -2.79
CA ALA A 41 -8.30 -9.42 -3.72
C ALA A 41 -7.78 -10.80 -3.25
N ALA A 42 -7.92 -11.14 -1.98
CA ALA A 42 -7.44 -12.42 -1.44
C ALA A 42 -8.08 -13.62 -2.17
N GLY A 43 -7.27 -14.56 -2.63
CA GLY A 43 -7.72 -15.73 -3.40
C GLY A 43 -8.23 -15.42 -4.81
N ASN A 44 -7.87 -14.26 -5.36
CA ASN A 44 -8.22 -13.92 -6.75
C ASN A 44 -7.55 -14.83 -7.78
N GLU A 45 -6.34 -15.27 -7.53
CA GLU A 45 -5.61 -16.22 -8.36
C GLU A 45 -6.06 -17.66 -8.08
N ASP A 46 -5.79 -18.61 -9.00
CA ASP A 46 -6.25 -20.00 -8.87
C ASP A 46 -5.27 -20.90 -8.08
N ALA A 47 -4.26 -20.32 -7.48
CA ALA A 47 -3.23 -21.01 -6.71
C ALA A 47 -2.89 -20.25 -5.43
N LEU A 48 -2.08 -20.89 -4.58
CA LEU A 48 -1.41 -20.19 -3.47
C LEU A 48 -0.48 -19.14 -4.08
N ASN A 49 -0.72 -17.88 -3.71
CA ASN A 49 0.11 -16.75 -4.08
C ASN A 49 0.89 -16.29 -2.85
N ILE A 50 2.20 -16.19 -2.97
CA ILE A 50 3.09 -15.68 -1.92
C ILE A 50 3.83 -14.48 -2.48
N THR A 51 3.70 -13.33 -1.84
CA THR A 51 4.35 -12.09 -2.25
C THR A 51 5.24 -11.59 -1.14
N GLY A 52 6.47 -11.21 -1.49
CA GLY A 52 7.39 -10.52 -0.60
C GLY A 52 7.95 -9.28 -1.29
N ALA A 53 8.04 -8.17 -0.56
CA ALA A 53 8.64 -6.94 -1.07
C ALA A 53 9.48 -6.26 0.02
N TYR A 54 10.53 -5.59 -0.43
CA TYR A 54 11.39 -4.78 0.40
C TYR A 54 11.69 -3.46 -0.31
N SER A 55 11.44 -2.35 0.37
CA SER A 55 11.73 -1.01 -0.13
C SER A 55 12.69 -0.30 0.79
N MET A 56 13.63 0.43 0.21
CA MET A 56 14.51 1.36 0.92
C MET A 56 14.42 2.71 0.22
N GLN A 57 14.09 3.73 0.97
CA GLN A 57 14.03 5.11 0.49
C GLN A 57 15.21 5.90 1.04
N MET A 58 15.62 6.97 0.34
CA MET A 58 16.70 7.87 0.79
C MET A 58 17.96 7.12 1.24
N THR A 59 18.44 6.20 0.42
CA THR A 59 19.65 5.40 0.73
C THR A 59 20.85 6.32 0.97
N GLY A 60 21.57 6.08 2.08
CA GLY A 60 22.72 6.91 2.48
C GLY A 60 22.44 7.80 3.70
N PHE A 61 21.18 7.99 4.09
CA PHE A 61 20.83 8.68 5.33
C PHE A 61 20.70 7.73 6.52
N ARG A 62 21.08 8.21 7.70
CA ARG A 62 20.87 7.47 8.96
C ARG A 62 19.37 7.35 9.23
N ASN A 63 18.90 6.17 9.63
CA ASN A 63 17.47 5.89 9.87
C ASN A 63 16.55 6.14 8.64
N ALA A 64 17.08 5.94 7.43
CA ALA A 64 16.32 6.04 6.19
C ALA A 64 15.08 5.11 6.21
N PRO A 65 13.95 5.53 5.61
CA PRO A 65 12.73 4.72 5.59
C PRO A 65 12.94 3.35 4.94
N LYS A 66 12.35 2.31 5.55
CA LYS A 66 12.41 0.93 5.08
C LYS A 66 11.08 0.26 5.27
N THR A 67 10.54 -0.28 4.20
CA THR A 67 9.28 -1.01 4.24
C THR A 67 9.50 -2.47 3.88
N MET A 68 8.98 -3.37 4.69
CA MET A 68 8.93 -4.81 4.44
C MET A 68 7.48 -5.24 4.31
N PHE A 69 7.20 -6.05 3.32
CA PHE A 69 5.89 -6.63 3.09
C PHE A 69 6.02 -8.11 2.80
N ALA A 70 5.12 -8.89 3.37
CA ALA A 70 4.95 -10.30 3.06
C ALA A 70 3.46 -10.64 3.10
N SER A 71 2.97 -11.37 2.11
CA SER A 71 1.61 -11.89 2.11
C SER A 71 1.56 -13.30 1.54
N ALA A 72 0.54 -14.04 1.96
CA ALA A 72 0.19 -15.31 1.37
C ALA A 72 -1.34 -15.38 1.30
N ASP A 73 -1.87 -15.64 0.11
CA ASP A 73 -3.29 -15.78 -0.10
C ASP A 73 -3.59 -16.97 -1.02
N MET A 74 -4.75 -17.58 -0.83
CA MET A 74 -5.18 -18.71 -1.64
C MET A 74 -6.69 -18.80 -1.76
N PRO A 75 -7.21 -19.32 -2.89
CA PRO A 75 -8.61 -19.65 -3.02
C PRO A 75 -8.93 -20.99 -2.35
N PHE A 76 -10.16 -21.13 -1.92
CA PHE A 76 -10.73 -22.41 -1.50
C PHE A 76 -12.22 -22.49 -1.82
N ILE A 77 -12.79 -23.69 -1.85
CA ILE A 77 -14.18 -23.89 -2.22
C ILE A 77 -14.94 -24.42 -1.01
N VAL A 78 -15.96 -23.68 -0.59
CA VAL A 78 -16.93 -24.11 0.44
C VAL A 78 -18.33 -23.97 -0.13
N LEU A 79 -19.16 -24.99 0.07
CA LEU A 79 -20.56 -25.05 -0.41
C LEU A 79 -20.68 -24.68 -1.93
N LYS A 80 -19.75 -25.19 -2.74
CA LYS A 80 -19.65 -24.90 -4.18
C LYS A 80 -19.45 -23.41 -4.51
N LYS A 81 -19.05 -22.60 -3.54
CA LYS A 81 -18.71 -21.19 -3.71
C LYS A 81 -17.21 -21.00 -3.53
N ARG A 82 -16.62 -20.17 -4.38
CA ARG A 82 -15.23 -19.75 -4.28
C ARG A 82 -15.08 -18.73 -3.15
N ASN A 83 -14.08 -18.92 -2.33
CA ASN A 83 -13.69 -18.02 -1.26
C ASN A 83 -12.18 -17.81 -1.33
N GLY A 84 -11.68 -16.78 -0.68
CA GLY A 84 -10.27 -16.50 -0.52
C GLY A 84 -9.92 -16.29 0.94
N VAL A 85 -8.75 -16.73 1.34
CA VAL A 85 -8.14 -16.39 2.63
C VAL A 85 -6.75 -15.83 2.38
N GLY A 86 -6.31 -14.91 3.22
CA GLY A 86 -4.99 -14.33 3.16
C GLY A 86 -4.45 -13.98 4.53
N LEU A 87 -3.13 -14.02 4.63
CA LEU A 87 -2.36 -13.47 5.75
C LEU A 87 -1.39 -12.44 5.20
N LEU A 88 -1.20 -11.36 5.95
CA LEU A 88 -0.32 -10.29 5.55
C LEU A 88 0.48 -9.82 6.75
N PHE A 89 1.75 -9.54 6.52
CA PHE A 89 2.65 -8.84 7.42
C PHE A 89 3.26 -7.64 6.71
N GLN A 90 3.25 -6.52 7.38
CA GLN A 90 3.89 -5.29 6.93
C GLN A 90 4.66 -4.68 8.09
N ASN A 91 5.86 -4.17 7.81
CA ASN A 91 6.62 -3.37 8.74
C ASN A 91 7.18 -2.16 8.01
N ASP A 92 6.78 -0.98 8.46
CA ASP A 92 7.24 0.28 7.90
C ASP A 92 8.03 1.04 8.96
N ALA A 93 9.32 1.20 8.75
CA ALA A 93 10.24 1.87 9.65
C ALA A 93 10.58 3.26 9.09
N LEU A 94 10.13 4.30 9.78
CA LEU A 94 10.26 5.71 9.41
C LEU A 94 11.02 6.46 10.50
N GLY A 95 12.32 6.64 10.33
CA GLY A 95 13.13 7.33 11.34
C GLY A 95 13.19 6.56 12.66
N LEU A 96 12.54 7.08 13.68
CA LEU A 96 12.45 6.47 15.02
C LEU A 96 11.16 5.66 15.23
N PHE A 97 10.21 5.75 14.28
CA PHE A 97 8.95 5.04 14.34
C PHE A 97 9.01 3.73 13.55
N SER A 98 8.31 2.72 14.03
CA SER A 98 8.08 1.46 13.32
C SER A 98 6.62 1.06 13.44
N HIS A 99 5.97 0.96 12.30
CA HIS A 99 4.56 0.58 12.14
C HIS A 99 4.49 -0.87 11.66
N LYS A 100 4.02 -1.78 12.52
CA LYS A 100 3.87 -3.20 12.18
C LYS A 100 2.39 -3.53 12.07
N LYS A 101 2.00 -4.16 10.98
CA LYS A 101 0.63 -4.61 10.73
C LYS A 101 0.63 -6.11 10.43
N PHE A 102 -0.16 -6.87 11.20
CA PHE A 102 -0.48 -8.26 10.95
C PHE A 102 -1.95 -8.35 10.59
N SER A 103 -2.26 -8.98 9.46
CA SER A 103 -3.63 -9.02 8.95
C SER A 103 -4.06 -10.44 8.60
N ALA A 104 -5.32 -10.73 8.89
CA ALA A 104 -6.02 -11.91 8.40
C ALA A 104 -7.17 -11.47 7.50
N GLN A 105 -7.23 -12.03 6.30
CA GLN A 105 -8.15 -11.62 5.23
C GLN A 105 -9.09 -12.77 4.87
N TYR A 106 -10.33 -12.41 4.56
CA TYR A 106 -11.31 -13.28 3.98
C TYR A 106 -12.04 -12.60 2.83
N ALA A 107 -12.20 -13.29 1.71
CA ALA A 107 -12.93 -12.80 0.55
C ALA A 107 -13.98 -13.82 0.09
N PHE A 108 -15.17 -13.35 -0.22
CA PHE A 108 -16.21 -14.13 -0.85
C PHE A 108 -16.35 -13.75 -2.32
N HIS A 109 -16.26 -14.74 -3.22
CA HIS A 109 -16.28 -14.53 -4.66
C HIS A 109 -17.60 -14.93 -5.28
N ILE A 110 -18.28 -14.01 -5.95
CA ILE A 110 -19.51 -14.21 -6.72
C ILE A 110 -19.13 -14.34 -8.18
N GLU A 111 -19.05 -15.60 -8.64
CA GLU A 111 -18.75 -15.91 -10.04
C GLU A 111 -19.92 -15.54 -10.96
N LYS A 112 -19.60 -15.19 -12.22
CA LYS A 112 -20.58 -14.85 -13.27
C LYS A 112 -21.47 -13.65 -12.95
N PHE A 113 -21.03 -12.76 -12.07
CA PHE A 113 -21.74 -11.51 -11.78
C PHE A 113 -21.53 -10.53 -12.96
N PHE A 114 -22.58 -10.20 -13.69
CA PHE A 114 -22.53 -9.37 -14.92
C PHE A 114 -21.38 -9.72 -15.88
N GLY A 115 -21.08 -11.02 -16.04
CA GLY A 115 -20.02 -11.50 -16.93
C GLY A 115 -18.60 -11.38 -16.41
N GLY A 116 -18.43 -11.11 -15.11
CA GLY A 116 -17.18 -11.10 -14.37
C GLY A 116 -17.31 -11.79 -13.02
N ARG A 117 -16.36 -11.53 -12.14
CA ARG A 117 -16.34 -11.97 -10.73
C ARG A 117 -16.38 -10.74 -9.84
N LEU A 118 -17.36 -10.69 -8.94
CA LEU A 118 -17.43 -9.73 -7.86
C LEU A 118 -16.91 -10.39 -6.58
N SER A 119 -15.96 -9.77 -5.92
CA SER A 119 -15.41 -10.21 -4.64
C SER A 119 -15.73 -9.18 -3.56
N ILE A 120 -16.10 -9.67 -2.38
CA ILE A 120 -16.36 -8.87 -1.19
C ILE A 120 -15.39 -9.37 -0.13
N GLY A 121 -14.59 -8.49 0.44
CA GLY A 121 -13.54 -8.85 1.39
C GLY A 121 -13.65 -8.11 2.71
N ALA A 122 -13.20 -8.76 3.76
CA ALA A 122 -13.01 -8.20 5.09
C ALA A 122 -11.63 -8.61 5.61
N GLN A 123 -11.06 -7.77 6.47
CA GLN A 123 -9.76 -7.98 7.07
C GLN A 123 -9.80 -7.55 8.53
N ALA A 124 -9.15 -8.33 9.37
CA ALA A 124 -8.86 -7.99 10.75
C ALA A 124 -7.36 -7.72 10.88
N ASP A 125 -7.02 -6.60 11.50
CA ASP A 125 -5.66 -6.11 11.65
C ASP A 125 -5.25 -6.06 13.12
N LEU A 126 -4.01 -6.43 13.40
CA LEU A 126 -3.31 -6.12 14.64
C LEU A 126 -2.21 -5.11 14.30
N LEU A 127 -2.39 -3.88 14.76
CA LEU A 127 -1.44 -2.81 14.60
C LEU A 127 -0.52 -2.78 15.83
N ALA A 128 0.78 -2.66 15.61
CA ALA A 128 1.78 -2.52 16.67
C ALA A 128 2.73 -1.38 16.31
N GLU A 129 2.61 -0.32 17.07
CA GLU A 129 3.39 0.91 16.92
C GLU A 129 4.56 0.92 17.90
N GLU A 130 5.73 1.30 17.42
CA GLU A 130 6.94 1.41 18.24
C GLU A 130 7.61 2.76 17.97
N PHE A 131 7.98 3.45 19.03
CA PHE A 131 8.88 4.59 18.98
C PHE A 131 10.18 4.26 19.74
N ASP A 132 11.32 4.35 19.06
CA ASP A 132 12.64 4.05 19.63
C ASP A 132 13.34 5.32 20.10
N GLY A 133 13.01 5.76 21.30
CA GLY A 133 13.62 6.94 21.94
C GLY A 133 15.10 6.80 22.25
N THR A 134 15.64 5.57 22.27
CA THR A 134 17.08 5.35 22.50
C THR A 134 17.98 5.87 21.37
N LYS A 135 17.39 6.12 20.21
CA LYS A 135 18.06 6.64 19.01
C LYS A 135 17.79 8.11 18.77
N ALA A 136 16.99 8.75 19.63
CA ALA A 136 16.70 10.17 19.53
C ALA A 136 17.97 10.97 19.86
N ASP A 137 18.33 11.88 18.94
CA ASP A 137 19.42 12.84 19.17
C ASP A 137 18.79 14.10 19.78
N VAL A 138 18.84 14.22 21.09
CA VAL A 138 18.22 15.31 21.84
C VAL A 138 19.30 16.25 22.39
N GLU A 139 19.17 17.55 22.09
CA GLU A 139 20.09 18.58 22.66
C GLU A 139 20.00 18.67 24.18
N THR A 140 18.83 18.37 24.75
CA THR A 140 18.59 18.39 26.19
C THR A 140 18.28 16.97 26.68
N SER A 141 19.21 16.35 27.40
CA SER A 141 19.14 14.93 27.78
C SER A 141 18.03 14.57 28.79
N ASN A 142 17.09 15.47 29.12
CA ASN A 142 15.98 15.24 30.03
C ASN A 142 14.68 15.94 29.60
N ASP A 143 14.38 15.95 28.29
CA ASP A 143 13.07 16.44 27.84
C ASP A 143 12.00 15.39 28.19
N PRO A 144 11.05 15.69 29.10
CA PRO A 144 10.01 14.76 29.50
C PRO A 144 9.03 14.44 28.36
N ALA A 145 9.04 15.20 27.25
CA ALA A 145 8.20 14.97 26.09
C ALA A 145 8.73 13.86 25.18
N ILE A 146 10.02 13.50 25.29
CA ILE A 146 10.66 12.49 24.45
C ILE A 146 11.01 11.28 25.29
N PRO A 147 10.36 10.12 25.10
CA PRO A 147 10.75 8.90 25.79
C PRO A 147 12.22 8.55 25.50
N THR A 148 13.00 8.29 26.53
CA THR A 148 14.41 7.86 26.42
C THR A 148 14.56 6.36 26.21
N THR A 149 13.45 5.62 26.24
CA THR A 149 13.35 4.17 26.04
C THR A 149 12.47 3.86 24.84
N LYS A 150 12.41 2.59 24.47
CA LYS A 150 11.43 2.11 23.48
C LYS A 150 10.05 2.08 24.11
N VAL A 151 9.10 2.73 23.47
CA VAL A 151 7.68 2.67 23.82
C VAL A 151 6.90 1.98 22.70
N THR A 152 5.97 1.12 23.09
CA THR A 152 5.15 0.36 22.16
C THR A 152 3.69 0.46 22.52
N GLY A 153 2.83 0.47 21.50
CA GLY A 153 1.39 0.39 21.66
C GLY A 153 0.79 -0.56 20.61
N SER A 154 -0.32 -1.17 20.92
CA SER A 154 -1.01 -2.03 19.95
C SER A 154 -2.52 -1.82 19.98
N LYS A 155 -3.16 -1.97 18.81
CA LYS A 155 -4.62 -1.90 18.63
C LYS A 155 -5.08 -2.87 17.56
N VAL A 156 -6.33 -3.29 17.71
CA VAL A 156 -7.04 -4.03 16.68
C VAL A 156 -7.74 -3.06 15.75
N ASP A 157 -7.76 -3.38 14.48
CA ASP A 157 -8.42 -2.60 13.44
C ASP A 157 -9.10 -3.51 12.42
N MET A 158 -9.85 -2.93 11.48
CA MET A 158 -10.56 -3.64 10.44
C MET A 158 -10.47 -2.91 9.11
N SER A 159 -10.52 -3.69 8.04
CA SER A 159 -10.59 -3.17 6.67
C SER A 159 -11.65 -3.95 5.88
N ALA A 160 -12.24 -3.32 4.87
CA ALA A 160 -13.21 -3.97 3.99
C ALA A 160 -13.00 -3.52 2.55
N GLY A 161 -13.43 -4.34 1.60
CA GLY A 161 -13.27 -4.02 0.21
C GLY A 161 -14.22 -4.75 -0.73
N LEU A 162 -14.31 -4.19 -1.93
CA LEU A 162 -14.99 -4.75 -3.09
C LEU A 162 -13.98 -4.83 -4.23
N PHE A 163 -14.04 -5.90 -5.01
CA PHE A 163 -13.21 -6.07 -6.18
C PHE A 163 -14.02 -6.71 -7.30
N TYR A 164 -14.05 -6.08 -8.47
CA TYR A 164 -14.71 -6.61 -9.63
C TYR A 164 -13.72 -6.83 -10.78
N ARG A 165 -13.62 -8.07 -11.27
CA ARG A 165 -12.70 -8.45 -12.34
C ARG A 165 -13.43 -9.08 -13.51
N ARG A 166 -13.13 -8.59 -14.71
CA ARG A 166 -13.47 -9.22 -15.98
C ARG A 166 -12.20 -9.68 -16.70
N LYS A 167 -12.39 -10.33 -17.85
CA LYS A 167 -11.29 -10.86 -18.67
C LYS A 167 -10.22 -9.82 -19.02
N SER A 168 -10.63 -8.56 -19.26
CA SER A 168 -9.73 -7.52 -19.78
C SER A 168 -9.55 -6.34 -18.84
N TRP A 169 -10.30 -6.23 -17.76
CA TRP A 169 -10.21 -5.09 -16.83
C TRP A 169 -10.68 -5.45 -15.43
N TYR A 170 -10.27 -4.66 -14.49
CA TYR A 170 -10.71 -4.75 -13.11
C TYR A 170 -10.92 -3.38 -12.51
N VAL A 171 -11.70 -3.34 -11.44
CA VAL A 171 -11.87 -2.19 -10.55
C VAL A 171 -12.03 -2.69 -9.13
N GLY A 172 -11.43 -2.00 -8.19
CA GLY A 172 -11.53 -2.30 -6.77
C GLY A 172 -11.71 -1.03 -5.95
N ALA A 173 -12.46 -1.15 -4.87
CA ALA A 173 -12.61 -0.09 -3.87
C ALA A 173 -12.48 -0.71 -2.49
N SER A 174 -11.77 -0.04 -1.58
CA SER A 174 -11.59 -0.52 -0.21
C SER A 174 -11.43 0.64 0.77
N MET A 175 -11.66 0.33 2.03
CA MET A 175 -11.45 1.21 3.16
C MET A 175 -10.64 0.45 4.20
N ALA A 176 -9.48 0.98 4.53
CA ALA A 176 -8.65 0.53 5.65
C ALA A 176 -8.89 1.41 6.88
N HIS A 177 -8.50 0.93 8.03
CA HIS A 177 -8.60 1.63 9.31
C HIS A 177 -10.02 2.09 9.65
N ILE A 178 -11.01 1.19 9.46
CA ILE A 178 -12.44 1.48 9.68
C ILE A 178 -12.72 1.87 11.13
N LEU A 179 -12.00 1.29 12.10
CA LEU A 179 -12.20 1.57 13.52
C LEU A 179 -11.51 2.85 13.96
N SER A 180 -10.67 3.47 13.11
CA SER A 180 -9.89 4.68 13.41
C SER A 180 -9.20 4.62 14.79
N PRO A 181 -8.36 3.59 15.05
CA PRO A 181 -7.84 3.36 16.38
C PRO A 181 -6.89 4.47 16.81
N THR A 182 -6.92 4.80 18.10
CA THR A 182 -5.90 5.64 18.74
C THR A 182 -4.96 4.76 19.53
N VAL A 183 -3.69 4.75 19.14
CA VAL A 183 -2.63 3.98 19.78
C VAL A 183 -1.91 4.88 20.78
N MET A 184 -1.82 4.43 22.04
CA MET A 184 -1.04 5.12 23.07
C MET A 184 0.42 4.68 22.96
N LEU A 185 1.32 5.64 22.84
CA LEU A 185 2.77 5.45 22.83
C LEU A 185 3.35 6.04 24.12
N GLY A 186 3.61 5.16 25.11
CA GLY A 186 3.94 5.59 26.44
C GLY A 186 2.75 6.17 27.20
N GLU A 187 3.01 7.15 28.09
CA GLU A 187 1.98 7.72 28.98
C GLU A 187 1.29 8.96 28.41
N THR A 188 1.92 9.65 27.45
CA THR A 188 1.50 10.99 27.03
C THR A 188 1.28 11.17 25.53
N SER A 189 1.75 10.25 24.71
CA SER A 189 1.67 10.39 23.24
C SER A 189 0.57 9.52 22.66
N GLU A 190 -0.30 10.13 21.86
CA GLU A 190 -1.40 9.47 21.16
C GLU A 190 -1.16 9.52 19.64
N LEU A 191 -1.21 8.37 18.99
CA LEU A 191 -1.22 8.26 17.54
C LEU A 191 -2.63 7.84 17.08
N LYS A 192 -3.38 8.76 16.49
CA LYS A 192 -4.64 8.47 15.86
C LYS A 192 -4.41 8.06 14.41
N ILE A 193 -4.99 6.93 14.02
CA ILE A 193 -4.92 6.41 12.66
C ILE A 193 -6.26 6.70 12.00
N ASP A 194 -6.25 7.56 10.99
CA ASP A 194 -7.47 7.93 10.27
C ASP A 194 -7.80 6.90 9.16
N PRO A 195 -9.06 6.75 8.75
CA PRO A 195 -9.46 5.84 7.69
C PRO A 195 -8.82 6.21 6.36
N VAL A 196 -8.40 5.19 5.60
CA VAL A 196 -7.84 5.35 4.27
C VAL A 196 -8.74 4.68 3.24
N TYR A 197 -9.08 5.42 2.20
CA TYR A 197 -9.91 4.97 1.09
C TYR A 197 -9.04 4.70 -0.13
N TYR A 198 -9.23 3.55 -0.75
CA TYR A 198 -8.53 3.14 -1.96
C TYR A 198 -9.50 2.93 -3.11
N LEU A 199 -9.10 3.35 -4.30
CA LEU A 199 -9.74 3.03 -5.56
C LEU A 199 -8.68 2.58 -6.54
N THR A 200 -8.84 1.38 -7.09
CA THR A 200 -7.90 0.82 -8.06
C THR A 200 -8.60 0.40 -9.33
N GLY A 201 -7.88 0.39 -10.42
CA GLY A 201 -8.38 -0.13 -11.68
C GLY A 201 -7.27 -0.39 -12.68
N GLY A 202 -7.51 -1.32 -13.58
CA GLY A 202 -6.56 -1.67 -14.61
C GLY A 202 -7.22 -2.28 -15.84
N TYR A 203 -6.51 -2.23 -16.95
CA TYR A 203 -6.95 -2.78 -18.22
C TYR A 203 -5.84 -3.56 -18.91
N ASN A 204 -6.19 -4.69 -19.56
CA ASN A 204 -5.27 -5.54 -20.30
C ASN A 204 -5.49 -5.32 -21.79
N ILE A 205 -4.61 -4.57 -22.45
CA ILE A 205 -4.64 -4.26 -23.88
C ILE A 205 -3.77 -5.29 -24.61
N LYS A 206 -4.41 -6.26 -25.24
CA LYS A 206 -3.71 -7.22 -26.12
C LYS A 206 -3.41 -6.56 -27.45
N LEU A 207 -2.15 -6.52 -27.83
CA LEU A 207 -1.74 -5.98 -29.12
C LEU A 207 -1.99 -6.99 -30.25
N ARG A 208 -1.79 -6.53 -31.49
CA ARG A 208 -1.86 -7.39 -32.68
C ARG A 208 -0.82 -8.52 -32.66
N ASN A 209 0.33 -8.25 -32.04
CA ASN A 209 1.29 -9.27 -31.66
C ASN A 209 0.81 -9.94 -30.37
N PRO A 210 0.43 -11.24 -30.37
CA PRO A 210 -0.12 -11.92 -29.21
C PRO A 210 0.89 -12.07 -28.04
N LEU A 211 2.18 -11.88 -28.31
CA LEU A 211 3.24 -11.94 -27.30
C LEU A 211 3.31 -10.67 -26.44
N ILE A 212 2.62 -9.58 -26.85
CA ILE A 212 2.73 -8.29 -26.15
C ILE A 212 1.37 -7.90 -25.58
N THR A 213 1.35 -7.60 -24.30
CA THR A 213 0.20 -7.00 -23.60
C THR A 213 0.64 -5.72 -22.89
N ILE A 214 -0.20 -4.70 -22.95
CA ILE A 214 0.00 -3.43 -22.23
C ILE A 214 -1.01 -3.37 -21.10
N HIS A 215 -0.55 -3.00 -19.90
CA HIS A 215 -1.35 -2.88 -18.69
C HIS A 215 -1.28 -1.44 -18.17
N PRO A 216 -2.20 -0.55 -18.55
CA PRO A 216 -2.44 0.69 -17.81
C PRO A 216 -3.19 0.38 -16.52
N GLU A 217 -2.69 0.91 -15.41
CA GLU A 217 -3.22 0.64 -14.07
C GLU A 217 -3.18 1.92 -13.24
N VAL A 218 -4.11 2.06 -12.31
CA VAL A 218 -4.20 3.20 -11.42
C VAL A 218 -4.55 2.74 -10.01
N LEU A 219 -3.95 3.38 -9.02
CA LEU A 219 -4.30 3.29 -7.61
C LEU A 219 -4.46 4.70 -7.07
N CYS A 220 -5.63 5.03 -6.58
CA CYS A 220 -5.92 6.27 -5.85
C CYS A 220 -6.06 5.95 -4.37
N MET A 221 -5.54 6.83 -3.54
CA MET A 221 -5.56 6.74 -2.09
C MET A 221 -5.99 8.10 -1.52
N TYR A 222 -6.86 8.08 -0.50
CA TYR A 222 -7.33 9.27 0.20
C TYR A 222 -7.48 8.98 1.69
N ASP A 223 -6.82 9.74 2.55
CA ASP A 223 -6.80 9.57 4.01
C ASP A 223 -7.64 10.62 4.76
N GLY A 224 -8.49 11.35 4.05
CA GLY A 224 -9.29 12.44 4.60
C GLY A 224 -8.60 13.81 4.53
N SER A 225 -7.31 13.87 4.32
CA SER A 225 -6.51 15.10 4.22
C SER A 225 -5.71 15.21 2.93
N ASP A 226 -5.13 14.12 2.46
CA ASP A 226 -4.30 14.08 1.27
C ASP A 226 -4.85 13.08 0.24
N PHE A 227 -4.70 13.41 -1.04
CA PHE A 227 -5.07 12.56 -2.16
C PHE A 227 -3.84 12.22 -2.99
N ARG A 228 -3.59 10.93 -3.16
CA ARG A 228 -2.53 10.42 -4.02
C ARG A 228 -3.09 9.55 -5.13
N ALA A 229 -2.42 9.59 -6.26
CA ALA A 229 -2.73 8.74 -7.39
C ALA A 229 -1.43 8.17 -7.96
N ASN A 230 -1.37 6.86 -8.10
CA ASN A 230 -0.30 6.15 -8.78
C ASN A 230 -0.81 5.67 -10.13
N ILE A 231 -0.23 6.18 -11.20
CA ILE A 231 -0.57 5.80 -12.57
C ILE A 231 0.59 4.97 -13.11
N SER A 232 0.32 3.72 -13.42
CA SER A 232 1.32 2.76 -13.92
C SER A 232 1.02 2.34 -15.35
N GLY A 233 2.08 2.22 -16.14
CA GLY A 233 2.04 1.61 -17.46
C GLY A 233 3.07 0.50 -17.56
N ARG A 234 2.61 -0.74 -17.80
CA ARG A 234 3.46 -1.92 -17.90
C ARG A 234 3.30 -2.58 -19.28
N VAL A 235 4.41 -2.90 -19.90
CA VAL A 235 4.46 -3.74 -21.10
C VAL A 235 4.95 -5.12 -20.71
N GLU A 236 4.18 -6.15 -21.05
CA GLU A 236 4.48 -7.56 -20.75
C GLU A 236 4.73 -8.31 -22.06
N LEU A 237 5.88 -8.99 -22.12
CA LEU A 237 6.25 -9.92 -23.18
C LEU A 237 6.01 -11.35 -22.67
N HIS A 238 5.19 -12.10 -23.39
CA HIS A 238 4.80 -13.46 -23.05
C HIS A 238 5.44 -14.45 -24.03
N ASP A 239 6.20 -15.40 -23.51
CA ASP A 239 6.80 -16.47 -24.28
C ASP A 239 6.67 -17.78 -23.51
N ASP A 240 5.73 -18.64 -23.93
CA ASP A 240 5.37 -19.90 -23.27
C ASP A 240 5.24 -19.77 -21.73
N ASN A 241 6.23 -20.27 -21.00
CA ASN A 241 6.26 -20.27 -19.53
C ASN A 241 7.07 -19.10 -18.92
N LYS A 242 7.49 -18.14 -19.74
CA LYS A 242 8.26 -16.99 -19.31
C LYS A 242 7.50 -15.73 -19.60
N LYS A 243 7.59 -14.78 -18.68
CA LYS A 243 7.10 -13.44 -18.90
C LYS A 243 8.20 -12.46 -18.54
N LEU A 244 8.42 -11.48 -19.36
CA LEU A 244 9.25 -10.32 -19.05
C LEU A 244 8.36 -9.10 -19.06
N PHE A 245 8.57 -8.21 -18.14
CA PHE A 245 7.84 -6.95 -18.12
C PHE A 245 8.74 -5.79 -17.72
N ALA A 246 8.40 -4.64 -18.23
CA ALA A 246 8.99 -3.37 -17.84
C ALA A 246 7.92 -2.28 -17.88
N GLY A 247 8.12 -1.23 -17.11
CA GLY A 247 7.16 -0.15 -17.06
C GLY A 247 7.62 1.02 -16.19
N ALA A 248 6.70 1.93 -15.99
CA ALA A 248 6.90 3.08 -15.14
C ALA A 248 5.61 3.39 -14.36
N THR A 249 5.79 3.90 -13.16
CA THR A 249 4.72 4.44 -12.32
C THR A 249 5.00 5.92 -12.06
N TYR A 250 3.98 6.74 -12.21
CA TYR A 250 4.04 8.16 -11.94
C TYR A 250 3.03 8.51 -10.86
N SER A 251 3.51 9.10 -9.79
CA SER A 251 2.72 9.65 -8.70
C SER A 251 2.78 11.19 -8.78
N PRO A 252 1.73 11.88 -9.24
CA PRO A 252 1.73 13.32 -9.37
C PRO A 252 2.15 13.99 -8.06
N GLN A 253 3.07 14.97 -8.15
CA GLN A 253 3.60 15.76 -7.02
C GLN A 253 4.48 14.99 -6.01
N HIS A 254 4.70 13.68 -6.21
CA HIS A 254 5.49 12.87 -5.29
C HIS A 254 6.72 12.26 -5.96
N SER A 255 6.53 11.36 -6.94
CA SER A 255 7.65 10.60 -7.49
C SER A 255 7.37 10.04 -8.88
N ALA A 256 8.43 9.59 -9.52
CA ALA A 256 8.37 8.76 -10.72
C ALA A 256 9.28 7.54 -10.52
N ALA A 257 8.78 6.38 -10.84
CA ALA A 257 9.52 5.14 -10.71
C ALA A 257 9.56 4.38 -12.05
N ALA A 258 10.67 3.73 -12.31
CA ALA A 258 10.79 2.75 -13.38
C ALA A 258 10.98 1.36 -12.79
N PHE A 259 10.46 0.35 -13.45
CA PHE A 259 10.58 -1.03 -12.99
C PHE A 259 10.79 -2.03 -14.12
N VAL A 260 11.40 -3.14 -13.77
CA VAL A 260 11.62 -4.28 -14.65
C VAL A 260 11.46 -5.57 -13.86
N GLY A 261 10.96 -6.61 -14.49
CA GLY A 261 10.82 -7.90 -13.83
C GLY A 261 10.50 -9.02 -14.80
N GLY A 262 10.33 -10.21 -14.26
CA GLY A 262 9.99 -11.37 -15.06
C GLY A 262 9.48 -12.53 -14.20
N LEU A 263 8.71 -13.40 -14.85
CA LEU A 263 8.21 -14.66 -14.32
C LEU A 263 9.03 -15.80 -14.91
N PHE A 264 9.61 -16.61 -14.05
CA PHE A 264 10.40 -17.79 -14.40
C PHE A 264 9.98 -18.96 -13.51
N HIS A 265 9.47 -20.02 -14.10
CA HIS A 265 9.06 -21.25 -13.38
C HIS A 265 8.10 -20.98 -12.20
N GLY A 266 7.16 -20.05 -12.37
CA GLY A 266 6.21 -19.70 -11.31
C GLY A 266 6.70 -18.68 -10.28
N ILE A 267 7.95 -18.23 -10.37
CA ILE A 267 8.52 -17.19 -9.48
C ILE A 267 8.64 -15.89 -10.27
N THR A 268 7.98 -14.85 -9.79
CA THR A 268 8.13 -13.50 -10.33
C THR A 268 9.16 -12.73 -9.51
N VAL A 269 10.14 -12.14 -10.18
CA VAL A 269 11.11 -11.22 -9.55
C VAL A 269 11.00 -9.88 -10.23
N SER A 270 10.98 -8.81 -9.46
CA SER A 270 10.90 -7.44 -9.98
C SER A 270 11.77 -6.50 -9.17
N TYR A 271 12.31 -5.50 -9.85
CA TYR A 271 13.08 -4.42 -9.26
C TYR A 271 12.52 -3.08 -9.75
N SER A 272 12.43 -2.11 -8.84
CA SER A 272 12.06 -0.72 -9.16
C SER A 272 13.06 0.26 -8.59
N TYR A 273 13.21 1.36 -9.30
CA TYR A 273 13.94 2.53 -8.85
C TYR A 273 13.01 3.74 -8.93
N GLU A 274 12.94 4.49 -7.83
CA GLU A 274 12.09 5.67 -7.66
C GLU A 274 12.97 6.90 -7.47
N ALA A 275 12.61 8.00 -8.16
CA ALA A 275 13.33 9.27 -8.16
C ALA A 275 12.40 10.45 -7.85
#